data_da885281369053cac4a515db8b624837
#
_entry.id   da885281369053cac4a515db8b624837
#
_cell.length_a   1.000
_cell.length_b   1.000
_cell.length_c   1.000
_cell.angle_alpha   90.00
_cell.angle_beta   90.00
_cell.angle_gamma   90.00
#
_symmetry.space_group_name_H-M   'P 1'
#
loop_
_entity.id
_entity.type
_entity.pdbx_description
1 polymer ?
#
loop_
_entity_poly.entity_id
_entity_poly.type
_entity_poly.pdbx_seq_one_letter_code
_entity_poly.pdbx_strand_id
1 'polypeptide(L)'
;MMTDGDIDELFAQTLQGDYDDHEPWDAVQSLRLIGTRQVFDKAVEWTESADRLERARGLDVIAQIGKTVEHPSNGFPQESYDAVVKALQRERELQPLNSAISALGHIDDPRAVPLIAPFHSHQSAEIRFTVACALGSFPNDPLSVQTLLTLMDDVDADVRDWSTFGLGVLGDQDSPEIREALCKRLHDEDVDALEEALVGLAKRHDTRILPQLIHELEQPSISSRVVEAAHTILGFDKDQEEWSGQDYARLLRERFSGMAPQRP
;
A
#
# COMPACT_ATOMS: atom_id res chain seq x y z
N MET A 1 -25.70 -9.43 -23.67
CA MET A 1 -25.28 -10.55 -22.80
C MET A 1 -23.92 -10.94 -23.34
N MET A 2 -22.85 -10.85 -22.54
CA MET A 2 -21.51 -11.26 -22.99
C MET A 2 -21.52 -12.75 -23.27
N THR A 3 -20.85 -13.14 -24.34
CA THR A 3 -20.68 -14.54 -24.74
C THR A 3 -19.36 -15.09 -24.19
N ASP A 4 -19.20 -16.42 -24.21
CA ASP A 4 -17.91 -17.05 -23.83
C ASP A 4 -16.76 -16.52 -24.70
N GLY A 5 -17.02 -16.25 -25.98
CA GLY A 5 -16.03 -15.68 -26.89
C GLY A 5 -15.57 -14.28 -26.51
N ASP A 6 -16.46 -13.44 -25.94
CA ASP A 6 -16.10 -12.09 -25.49
C ASP A 6 -15.17 -12.15 -24.27
N ILE A 7 -15.37 -13.11 -23.35
CA ILE A 7 -14.50 -13.33 -22.19
C ILE A 7 -13.13 -13.84 -22.63
N ASP A 8 -13.08 -14.80 -23.57
CA ASP A 8 -11.84 -15.33 -24.11
C ASP A 8 -11.00 -14.25 -24.79
N GLU A 9 -11.66 -13.34 -25.52
CA GLU A 9 -11.01 -12.20 -26.16
C GLU A 9 -10.41 -11.24 -25.11
N LEU A 10 -11.14 -10.92 -24.04
CA LEU A 10 -10.61 -10.08 -22.96
C LEU A 10 -9.40 -10.72 -22.28
N PHE A 11 -9.43 -12.02 -22.00
CA PHE A 11 -8.25 -12.71 -21.46
C PHE A 11 -7.07 -12.64 -22.44
N ALA A 12 -7.29 -12.82 -23.75
CA ALA A 12 -6.23 -12.69 -24.74
C ALA A 12 -5.67 -11.25 -24.82
N GLN A 13 -6.50 -10.23 -24.61
CA GLN A 13 -6.07 -8.84 -24.55
C GLN A 13 -5.16 -8.55 -23.34
N THR A 14 -5.34 -9.22 -22.20
CA THR A 14 -4.45 -9.06 -21.03
C THR A 14 -3.01 -9.47 -21.32
N LEU A 15 -2.74 -10.22 -22.38
CA LEU A 15 -1.40 -10.71 -22.76
C LEU A 15 -0.73 -9.85 -23.85
N GLN A 16 -1.38 -8.77 -24.33
CA GLN A 16 -0.85 -7.92 -25.38
C GLN A 16 0.04 -6.82 -24.80
N GLY A 17 1.09 -6.44 -25.54
CA GLY A 17 2.00 -5.36 -25.10
C GLY A 17 2.89 -5.74 -23.91
N ASP A 18 3.42 -4.71 -23.25
CA ASP A 18 4.16 -4.90 -22.01
C ASP A 18 3.21 -5.10 -20.82
N TYR A 19 3.71 -5.75 -19.76
CA TYR A 19 2.87 -6.08 -18.60
C TYR A 19 2.22 -4.87 -17.96
N ASP A 20 2.93 -3.74 -17.87
CA ASP A 20 2.49 -2.52 -17.21
C ASP A 20 1.77 -1.53 -18.15
N ASP A 21 1.54 -1.91 -19.42
CA ASP A 21 0.80 -1.07 -20.36
C ASP A 21 -0.68 -0.90 -19.94
N HIS A 22 -1.28 0.23 -20.29
CA HIS A 22 -2.67 0.54 -19.95
C HIS A 22 -3.66 -0.45 -20.57
N GLU A 23 -3.49 -0.82 -21.84
CA GLU A 23 -4.44 -1.65 -22.58
C GLU A 23 -4.65 -3.05 -21.94
N PRO A 24 -3.58 -3.83 -21.58
CA PRO A 24 -3.78 -5.10 -20.88
C PRO A 24 -4.40 -4.92 -19.49
N TRP A 25 -4.09 -3.82 -18.78
CA TRP A 25 -4.72 -3.54 -17.48
C TRP A 25 -6.19 -3.14 -17.59
N ASP A 26 -6.60 -2.45 -18.65
CA ASP A 26 -8.01 -2.16 -18.94
C ASP A 26 -8.81 -3.46 -19.17
N ALA A 27 -8.19 -4.45 -19.83
CA ALA A 27 -8.79 -5.77 -20.00
C ALA A 27 -8.91 -6.52 -18.66
N VAL A 28 -7.86 -6.50 -17.80
CA VAL A 28 -7.92 -7.04 -16.43
C VAL A 28 -9.05 -6.39 -15.64
N GLN A 29 -9.14 -5.06 -15.68
CA GLN A 29 -10.18 -4.32 -14.96
C GLN A 29 -11.59 -4.68 -15.48
N SER A 30 -11.74 -4.84 -16.79
CA SER A 30 -13.01 -5.28 -17.40
C SER A 30 -13.42 -6.67 -16.89
N LEU A 31 -12.49 -7.63 -16.85
CA LEU A 31 -12.73 -8.97 -16.31
C LEU A 31 -13.11 -8.94 -14.83
N ARG A 32 -12.44 -8.10 -14.02
CA ARG A 32 -12.77 -7.90 -12.60
C ARG A 32 -14.20 -7.39 -12.42
N LEU A 33 -14.61 -6.40 -13.22
CA LEU A 33 -15.96 -5.80 -13.17
C LEU A 33 -17.04 -6.76 -13.64
N ILE A 34 -16.77 -7.59 -14.67
CA ILE A 34 -17.70 -8.65 -15.11
C ILE A 34 -17.97 -9.60 -13.93
N GLY A 35 -16.96 -10.01 -13.20
CA GLY A 35 -17.04 -10.69 -11.91
C GLY A 35 -17.87 -11.99 -11.89
N THR A 36 -18.13 -12.62 -13.05
CA THR A 36 -18.95 -13.82 -13.13
C THR A 36 -18.17 -15.08 -12.74
N ARG A 37 -18.91 -16.15 -12.42
CA ARG A 37 -18.32 -17.46 -12.16
C ARG A 37 -17.43 -17.95 -13.29
N GLN A 38 -17.81 -17.71 -14.53
CA GLN A 38 -17.06 -18.10 -15.71
C GLN A 38 -15.69 -17.38 -15.79
N VAL A 39 -15.66 -16.06 -15.49
CA VAL A 39 -14.39 -15.31 -15.43
C VAL A 39 -13.51 -15.87 -14.30
N PHE A 40 -14.10 -16.14 -13.14
CA PHE A 40 -13.37 -16.70 -12.01
C PHE A 40 -12.75 -18.06 -12.33
N ASP A 41 -13.54 -18.99 -12.87
CA ASP A 41 -13.07 -20.35 -13.20
C ASP A 41 -11.92 -20.31 -14.21
N LYS A 42 -12.03 -19.46 -15.24
CA LYS A 42 -10.96 -19.28 -16.24
C LYS A 42 -9.72 -18.62 -15.62
N ALA A 43 -9.88 -17.63 -14.75
CA ALA A 43 -8.75 -17.02 -14.06
C ALA A 43 -8.01 -18.04 -13.17
N VAL A 44 -8.75 -18.91 -12.47
CA VAL A 44 -8.18 -20.03 -11.69
C VAL A 44 -7.43 -21.01 -12.59
N GLU A 45 -8.00 -21.41 -13.75
CA GLU A 45 -7.31 -22.25 -14.73
C GLU A 45 -5.97 -21.60 -15.15
N TRP A 46 -5.97 -20.30 -15.42
CA TRP A 46 -4.77 -19.55 -15.80
C TRP A 46 -3.70 -19.55 -14.71
N THR A 47 -4.06 -19.55 -13.43
CA THR A 47 -3.05 -19.68 -12.35
C THR A 47 -2.25 -20.97 -12.45
N GLU A 48 -2.71 -21.99 -13.19
CA GLU A 48 -2.06 -23.29 -13.37
C GLU A 48 -1.35 -23.45 -14.72
N SER A 49 -1.38 -22.42 -15.58
CA SER A 49 -0.78 -22.43 -16.91
C SER A 49 0.74 -22.66 -16.87
N ALA A 50 1.27 -23.25 -17.95
CA ALA A 50 2.70 -23.30 -18.18
C ALA A 50 3.29 -21.91 -18.49
N ASP A 51 2.50 -21.01 -19.07
CA ASP A 51 2.90 -19.64 -19.36
C ASP A 51 2.87 -18.77 -18.08
N ARG A 52 4.00 -18.12 -17.79
CA ARG A 52 4.14 -17.27 -16.59
C ARG A 52 3.21 -16.05 -16.62
N LEU A 53 2.97 -15.48 -17.82
CA LEU A 53 2.15 -14.30 -17.96
C LEU A 53 0.67 -14.63 -17.76
N GLU A 54 0.20 -15.76 -18.28
CA GLU A 54 -1.14 -16.26 -17.97
C GLU A 54 -1.31 -16.48 -16.47
N ARG A 55 -0.31 -17.10 -15.80
CA ARG A 55 -0.38 -17.27 -14.34
C ARG A 55 -0.50 -15.94 -13.59
N ALA A 56 0.31 -14.94 -13.97
CA ALA A 56 0.25 -13.60 -13.36
C ALA A 56 -1.12 -12.96 -13.60
N ARG A 57 -1.61 -12.96 -14.85
CA ARG A 57 -2.90 -12.36 -15.20
C ARG A 57 -4.10 -13.06 -14.54
N GLY A 58 -4.06 -14.39 -14.42
CA GLY A 58 -5.06 -15.13 -13.65
C GLY A 58 -5.15 -14.63 -12.20
N LEU A 59 -3.99 -14.45 -11.55
CA LEU A 59 -3.88 -13.91 -10.18
C LEU A 59 -4.34 -12.45 -10.09
N ASP A 60 -3.98 -11.60 -11.06
CA ASP A 60 -4.41 -10.21 -11.12
C ASP A 60 -5.93 -10.10 -11.21
N VAL A 61 -6.58 -10.92 -12.04
CA VAL A 61 -8.04 -10.94 -12.16
C VAL A 61 -8.68 -11.38 -10.83
N ILE A 62 -8.21 -12.48 -10.24
CA ILE A 62 -8.74 -13.04 -8.98
C ILE A 62 -8.63 -12.03 -7.83
N ALA A 63 -7.58 -11.26 -7.78
CA ALA A 63 -7.27 -10.32 -6.69
C ALA A 63 -8.47 -9.44 -6.31
N GLN A 64 -9.19 -8.94 -7.30
CA GLN A 64 -10.28 -7.97 -7.09
C GLN A 64 -11.54 -8.30 -7.88
N ILE A 65 -11.75 -9.56 -8.24
CA ILE A 65 -12.91 -10.00 -9.02
C ILE A 65 -14.22 -9.64 -8.33
N GLY A 66 -15.13 -9.00 -9.05
CA GLY A 66 -16.44 -8.59 -8.56
C GLY A 66 -16.43 -7.40 -7.59
N LYS A 67 -15.25 -6.82 -7.27
CA LYS A 67 -15.18 -5.61 -6.43
C LYS A 67 -15.67 -4.38 -7.20
N THR A 68 -16.55 -3.64 -6.57
CA THR A 68 -17.04 -2.34 -7.03
C THR A 68 -17.13 -1.38 -5.84
N VAL A 69 -17.43 -0.10 -6.09
CA VAL A 69 -17.70 0.86 -5.00
C VAL A 69 -18.89 0.43 -4.14
N GLU A 70 -19.91 -0.18 -4.77
CA GLU A 70 -21.12 -0.67 -4.08
C GLU A 70 -20.89 -2.03 -3.40
N HIS A 71 -19.98 -2.83 -3.92
CA HIS A 71 -19.59 -4.15 -3.42
C HIS A 71 -18.07 -4.23 -3.25
N PRO A 72 -17.51 -3.72 -2.14
CA PRO A 72 -16.05 -3.62 -1.96
C PRO A 72 -15.36 -4.95 -1.68
N SER A 73 -16.11 -6.02 -1.46
CA SER A 73 -15.57 -7.37 -1.20
C SER A 73 -15.36 -8.14 -2.49
N ASN A 74 -14.37 -9.06 -2.48
CA ASN A 74 -14.15 -10.02 -3.57
C ASN A 74 -15.40 -10.87 -3.80
N GLY A 75 -15.77 -11.12 -5.06
CA GLY A 75 -16.96 -11.89 -5.42
C GLY A 75 -16.93 -13.37 -4.99
N PHE A 76 -15.72 -13.94 -4.82
CA PHE A 76 -15.48 -15.33 -4.42
C PHE A 76 -14.40 -15.42 -3.34
N PRO A 77 -14.58 -14.83 -2.15
CA PRO A 77 -13.49 -14.54 -1.22
C PRO A 77 -12.72 -15.80 -0.76
N GLN A 78 -13.41 -16.85 -0.37
CA GLN A 78 -12.76 -18.07 0.10
C GLN A 78 -12.07 -18.83 -1.06
N GLU A 79 -12.75 -18.96 -2.19
CA GLU A 79 -12.21 -19.69 -3.35
C GLU A 79 -11.03 -18.92 -3.96
N SER A 80 -11.07 -17.59 -3.98
CA SER A 80 -9.95 -16.72 -4.39
C SER A 80 -8.75 -16.92 -3.47
N TYR A 81 -8.96 -16.88 -2.15
CA TYR A 81 -7.90 -17.12 -1.18
C TYR A 81 -7.24 -18.49 -1.40
N ASP A 82 -8.03 -19.56 -1.51
CA ASP A 82 -7.51 -20.91 -1.69
C ASP A 82 -6.72 -21.05 -3.00
N ALA A 83 -7.21 -20.48 -4.10
CA ALA A 83 -6.54 -20.50 -5.40
C ALA A 83 -5.20 -19.74 -5.35
N VAL A 84 -5.19 -18.55 -4.76
CA VAL A 84 -3.96 -17.73 -4.66
C VAL A 84 -2.93 -18.36 -3.73
N VAL A 85 -3.34 -18.92 -2.59
CA VAL A 85 -2.44 -19.65 -1.68
C VAL A 85 -1.81 -20.86 -2.38
N LYS A 86 -2.60 -21.62 -3.16
CA LYS A 86 -2.09 -22.74 -3.95
C LYS A 86 -1.06 -22.28 -4.99
N ALA A 87 -1.29 -21.14 -5.64
CA ALA A 87 -0.36 -20.54 -6.59
C ALA A 87 0.93 -20.10 -5.91
N LEU A 88 0.83 -19.33 -4.80
CA LEU A 88 1.97 -18.82 -4.03
C LEU A 88 2.93 -19.94 -3.60
N GLN A 89 2.41 -21.07 -3.12
CA GLN A 89 3.21 -22.19 -2.61
C GLN A 89 4.12 -22.81 -3.67
N ARG A 90 3.73 -22.77 -4.93
CA ARG A 90 4.45 -23.39 -6.06
C ARG A 90 5.21 -22.40 -6.92
N GLU A 91 4.88 -21.11 -6.85
CA GLU A 91 5.45 -20.10 -7.75
C GLU A 91 6.94 -19.83 -7.45
N ARG A 92 7.71 -19.65 -8.53
CA ARG A 92 9.15 -19.35 -8.48
C ARG A 92 9.55 -18.24 -9.45
N GLU A 93 8.69 -17.88 -10.40
CA GLU A 93 8.90 -16.80 -11.35
C GLU A 93 8.48 -15.47 -10.71
N LEU A 94 9.27 -14.42 -10.91
CA LEU A 94 9.07 -13.13 -10.22
C LEU A 94 7.69 -12.53 -10.48
N GLN A 95 7.26 -12.47 -11.74
CA GLN A 95 6.02 -11.81 -12.11
C GLN A 95 4.78 -12.45 -11.46
N PRO A 96 4.50 -13.76 -11.62
CA PRO A 96 3.34 -14.35 -10.97
C PRO A 96 3.49 -14.46 -9.44
N LEU A 97 4.72 -14.49 -8.90
CA LEU A 97 4.95 -14.38 -7.46
C LEU A 97 4.49 -13.00 -6.93
N ASN A 98 4.86 -11.94 -7.65
CA ASN A 98 4.42 -10.58 -7.36
C ASN A 98 2.89 -10.47 -7.38
N SER A 99 2.25 -10.96 -8.44
CA SER A 99 0.80 -10.99 -8.56
C SER A 99 0.13 -11.80 -7.43
N ALA A 100 0.73 -12.93 -7.00
CA ALA A 100 0.16 -13.74 -5.91
C ALA A 100 0.21 -13.01 -4.55
N ILE A 101 1.32 -12.34 -4.23
CA ILE A 101 1.46 -11.55 -3.01
C ILE A 101 0.48 -10.36 -3.03
N SER A 102 0.42 -9.63 -4.14
CA SER A 102 -0.53 -8.53 -4.33
C SER A 102 -1.98 -9.00 -4.18
N ALA A 103 -2.33 -10.14 -4.81
CA ALA A 103 -3.68 -10.69 -4.72
C ALA A 103 -4.09 -11.02 -3.27
N LEU A 104 -3.19 -11.59 -2.47
CA LEU A 104 -3.45 -11.86 -1.04
C LEU A 104 -3.72 -10.58 -0.25
N GLY A 105 -2.98 -9.50 -0.53
CA GLY A 105 -3.26 -8.19 0.07
C GLY A 105 -4.63 -7.63 -0.30
N HIS A 106 -5.05 -7.85 -1.54
CA HIS A 106 -6.35 -7.36 -2.03
C HIS A 106 -7.55 -8.21 -1.62
N ILE A 107 -7.38 -9.50 -1.34
CA ILE A 107 -8.47 -10.38 -0.88
C ILE A 107 -8.93 -10.00 0.54
N ASP A 108 -8.09 -9.32 1.30
CA ASP A 108 -8.38 -8.80 2.64
C ASP A 108 -8.72 -9.92 3.66
N ASP A 109 -7.98 -11.03 3.59
CA ASP A 109 -8.09 -12.13 4.55
C ASP A 109 -6.85 -12.13 5.46
N PRO A 110 -6.98 -11.94 6.78
CA PRO A 110 -5.84 -11.85 7.69
C PRO A 110 -4.97 -13.12 7.74
N ARG A 111 -5.50 -14.27 7.29
CA ARG A 111 -4.70 -15.50 7.12
C ARG A 111 -3.57 -15.36 6.09
N ALA A 112 -3.63 -14.31 5.25
CA ALA A 112 -2.60 -13.99 4.26
C ALA A 112 -1.30 -13.48 4.91
N VAL A 113 -1.38 -12.76 6.03
CA VAL A 113 -0.23 -12.11 6.67
C VAL A 113 0.95 -13.07 6.91
N PRO A 114 0.80 -14.24 7.56
CA PRO A 114 1.93 -15.16 7.76
C PRO A 114 2.44 -15.80 6.45
N LEU A 115 1.72 -15.71 5.35
CA LEU A 115 2.13 -16.20 4.04
C LEU A 115 2.93 -15.15 3.26
N ILE A 116 2.60 -13.87 3.43
CA ILE A 116 3.24 -12.71 2.78
C ILE A 116 4.53 -12.30 3.50
N ALA A 117 4.49 -12.21 4.83
CA ALA A 117 5.57 -11.66 5.65
C ALA A 117 6.96 -12.29 5.38
N PRO A 118 7.13 -13.59 5.12
CA PRO A 118 8.44 -14.18 4.85
C PRO A 118 9.16 -13.60 3.61
N PHE A 119 8.44 -12.98 2.68
CA PHE A 119 9.01 -12.38 1.48
C PHE A 119 9.62 -10.98 1.71
N HIS A 120 9.52 -10.42 2.91
CA HIS A 120 10.14 -9.12 3.26
C HIS A 120 11.66 -9.09 3.02
N SER A 121 12.34 -10.22 3.03
CA SER A 121 13.79 -10.33 2.78
C SER A 121 14.11 -10.86 1.38
N HIS A 122 13.17 -10.85 0.44
CA HIS A 122 13.38 -11.31 -0.91
C HIS A 122 14.44 -10.45 -1.62
N GLN A 123 15.26 -11.07 -2.49
CA GLN A 123 16.33 -10.38 -3.20
C GLN A 123 15.84 -9.27 -4.17
N SER A 124 14.65 -9.42 -4.76
CA SER A 124 14.01 -8.41 -5.62
C SER A 124 13.37 -7.33 -4.74
N ALA A 125 13.72 -6.07 -4.98
CA ALA A 125 13.07 -4.92 -4.36
C ALA A 125 11.56 -4.86 -4.73
N GLU A 126 11.21 -5.20 -5.97
CA GLU A 126 9.82 -5.28 -6.43
C GLU A 126 8.97 -6.19 -5.54
N ILE A 127 9.48 -7.38 -5.18
CA ILE A 127 8.76 -8.28 -4.26
C ILE A 127 8.66 -7.68 -2.86
N ARG A 128 9.72 -7.06 -2.33
CA ARG A 128 9.68 -6.42 -1.01
C ARG A 128 8.71 -5.23 -0.98
N PHE A 129 8.67 -4.45 -2.07
CA PHE A 129 7.69 -3.39 -2.27
C PHE A 129 6.25 -3.93 -2.24
N THR A 130 5.97 -4.98 -3.01
CA THR A 130 4.65 -5.62 -3.00
C THR A 130 4.27 -6.19 -1.63
N VAL A 131 5.25 -6.70 -0.87
CA VAL A 131 5.04 -7.11 0.53
C VAL A 131 4.63 -5.92 1.40
N ALA A 132 5.31 -4.77 1.26
CA ALA A 132 4.95 -3.56 2.00
C ALA A 132 3.52 -3.11 1.69
N CYS A 133 3.16 -3.06 0.40
CA CYS A 133 1.80 -2.73 -0.06
C CYS A 133 0.76 -3.71 0.50
N ALA A 134 1.01 -5.02 0.37
CA ALA A 134 0.06 -6.05 0.79
C ALA A 134 -0.14 -6.08 2.31
N LEU A 135 0.94 -5.93 3.10
CA LEU A 135 0.87 -5.86 4.56
C LEU A 135 0.27 -4.54 5.05
N GLY A 136 0.37 -3.46 4.27
CA GLY A 136 -0.34 -2.20 4.51
C GLY A 136 -1.87 -2.35 4.54
N SER A 137 -2.43 -3.39 3.93
CA SER A 137 -3.86 -3.74 4.05
C SER A 137 -4.21 -4.33 5.43
N PHE A 138 -3.22 -4.75 6.22
CA PHE A 138 -3.37 -5.31 7.57
C PHE A 138 -2.58 -4.51 8.62
N PRO A 139 -2.76 -3.19 8.71
CA PRO A 139 -1.84 -2.29 9.41
C PRO A 139 -1.84 -2.48 10.93
N ASN A 140 -2.82 -3.19 11.47
CA ASN A 140 -2.97 -3.46 12.90
C ASN A 140 -2.66 -4.92 13.28
N ASP A 141 -2.30 -5.78 12.31
CA ASP A 141 -1.83 -7.13 12.60
C ASP A 141 -0.41 -7.10 13.18
N PRO A 142 -0.11 -7.77 14.29
CA PRO A 142 1.20 -7.70 14.94
C PRO A 142 2.38 -8.14 14.04
N LEU A 143 2.18 -9.14 13.18
CA LEU A 143 3.22 -9.61 12.26
C LEU A 143 3.40 -8.64 11.10
N SER A 144 2.31 -8.02 10.60
CA SER A 144 2.39 -6.93 9.63
C SER A 144 3.19 -5.76 10.19
N VAL A 145 2.85 -5.30 11.40
CA VAL A 145 3.56 -4.19 12.07
C VAL A 145 5.05 -4.50 12.20
N GLN A 146 5.41 -5.68 12.69
CA GLN A 146 6.81 -6.09 12.83
C GLN A 146 7.55 -6.12 11.49
N THR A 147 6.88 -6.63 10.44
CA THR A 147 7.46 -6.74 9.11
C THR A 147 7.63 -5.37 8.47
N LEU A 148 6.62 -4.51 8.55
CA LEU A 148 6.68 -3.14 8.02
C LEU A 148 7.75 -2.32 8.75
N LEU A 149 7.91 -2.45 10.07
CA LEU A 149 9.01 -1.83 10.82
C LEU A 149 10.39 -2.24 10.26
N THR A 150 10.54 -3.50 9.84
CA THR A 150 11.78 -3.97 9.21
C THR A 150 11.97 -3.34 7.82
N LEU A 151 10.91 -3.27 7.02
CA LEU A 151 10.93 -2.73 5.66
C LEU A 151 11.11 -1.20 5.63
N MET A 152 10.74 -0.49 6.70
CA MET A 152 11.06 0.95 6.83
C MET A 152 12.57 1.23 6.77
N ASP A 153 13.43 0.25 7.00
CA ASP A 153 14.88 0.37 6.90
C ASP A 153 15.46 -0.26 5.62
N ASP A 154 14.62 -0.52 4.62
CA ASP A 154 15.05 -1.10 3.35
C ASP A 154 16.02 -0.16 2.59
N VAL A 155 16.90 -0.77 1.78
CA VAL A 155 17.81 -0.03 0.91
C VAL A 155 17.09 0.67 -0.25
N ASP A 156 15.93 0.14 -0.64
CA ASP A 156 15.08 0.67 -1.71
C ASP A 156 14.15 1.74 -1.15
N ALA A 157 14.05 2.89 -1.82
CA ALA A 157 13.28 4.03 -1.37
C ALA A 157 11.78 3.76 -1.40
N ASP A 158 11.29 3.14 -2.48
CA ASP A 158 9.86 2.84 -2.63
C ASP A 158 9.37 1.85 -1.56
N VAL A 159 10.24 0.92 -1.16
CA VAL A 159 9.93 -0.02 -0.06
C VAL A 159 9.84 0.72 1.27
N ARG A 160 10.74 1.67 1.54
CA ARG A 160 10.69 2.49 2.76
C ARG A 160 9.44 3.36 2.80
N ASP A 161 9.12 4.01 1.68
CA ASP A 161 7.93 4.86 1.56
C ASP A 161 6.65 4.07 1.87
N TRP A 162 6.38 3.01 1.14
CA TRP A 162 5.16 2.22 1.34
C TRP A 162 5.06 1.57 2.71
N SER A 163 6.19 1.19 3.31
CA SER A 163 6.21 0.68 4.69
C SER A 163 5.89 1.78 5.69
N THR A 164 6.38 3.00 5.45
CA THR A 164 6.09 4.18 6.27
C THR A 164 4.63 4.59 6.14
N PHE A 165 4.08 4.57 4.91
CA PHE A 165 2.65 4.79 4.66
C PHE A 165 1.78 3.77 5.41
N GLY A 166 2.11 2.47 5.30
CA GLY A 166 1.38 1.40 5.96
C GLY A 166 1.29 1.58 7.48
N LEU A 167 2.39 1.91 8.14
CA LEU A 167 2.41 2.11 9.60
C LEU A 167 2.01 3.52 10.03
N GLY A 168 2.43 4.53 9.29
CA GLY A 168 2.25 5.93 9.66
C GLY A 168 0.83 6.41 9.39
N VAL A 169 0.33 6.13 8.19
CA VAL A 169 -0.93 6.69 7.68
C VAL A 169 -2.09 5.71 7.82
N LEU A 170 -1.93 4.47 7.41
CA LEU A 170 -3.01 3.46 7.48
C LEU A 170 -3.16 2.88 8.88
N GLY A 171 -2.05 2.67 9.61
CA GLY A 171 -2.04 2.07 10.94
C GLY A 171 -2.41 3.07 12.04
N ASP A 172 -3.15 2.54 13.05
CA ASP A 172 -3.53 3.31 14.25
C ASP A 172 -2.74 2.85 15.50
N GLN A 173 -1.90 1.84 15.36
CA GLN A 173 -1.06 1.36 16.46
C GLN A 173 -0.04 2.43 16.86
N ASP A 174 0.20 2.51 18.17
CA ASP A 174 1.11 3.47 18.76
C ASP A 174 2.02 2.78 19.78
N SER A 175 3.29 2.70 19.46
CA SER A 175 4.32 2.18 20.37
C SER A 175 5.60 3.00 20.26
N PRO A 176 6.50 2.93 21.26
CA PRO A 176 7.80 3.58 21.17
C PRO A 176 8.59 3.19 19.91
N GLU A 177 8.53 1.92 19.50
CA GLU A 177 9.23 1.41 18.33
C GLU A 177 8.68 2.03 17.02
N ILE A 178 7.35 2.13 16.88
CA ILE A 178 6.72 2.78 15.73
C ILE A 178 7.10 4.27 15.68
N ARG A 179 7.00 4.97 16.81
CA ARG A 179 7.38 6.39 16.89
C ARG A 179 8.85 6.61 16.53
N GLU A 180 9.74 5.75 16.99
CA GLU A 180 11.16 5.85 16.69
C GLU A 180 11.46 5.59 15.21
N ALA A 181 10.84 4.56 14.63
CA ALA A 181 10.96 4.27 13.21
C ALA A 181 10.47 5.44 12.35
N LEU A 182 9.31 6.03 12.68
CA LEU A 182 8.80 7.22 12.00
C LEU A 182 9.72 8.44 12.19
N CYS A 183 10.27 8.67 13.41
CA CYS A 183 11.23 9.75 13.62
C CYS A 183 12.49 9.61 12.76
N LYS A 184 12.95 8.39 12.53
CA LYS A 184 14.09 8.14 11.64
C LYS A 184 13.78 8.54 10.20
N ARG A 185 12.55 8.36 9.75
CA ARG A 185 12.11 8.74 8.38
C ARG A 185 11.94 10.25 8.19
N LEU A 186 11.85 11.06 9.25
CA LEU A 186 11.87 12.53 9.13
C LEU A 186 13.12 13.09 8.44
N HIS A 187 14.16 12.29 8.28
CA HIS A 187 15.42 12.64 7.61
C HIS A 187 15.70 11.72 6.41
N ASP A 188 14.68 11.07 5.86
CA ASP A 188 14.82 10.26 4.66
C ASP A 188 15.14 11.15 3.45
N GLU A 189 15.97 10.62 2.55
CA GLU A 189 16.26 11.29 1.27
C GLU A 189 15.05 11.22 0.32
N ASP A 190 14.17 10.24 0.53
CA ASP A 190 12.90 10.11 -0.15
C ASP A 190 11.86 11.03 0.49
N VAL A 191 11.29 11.92 -0.33
CA VAL A 191 10.35 12.95 0.12
C VAL A 191 9.02 12.33 0.54
N ASP A 192 8.56 11.30 -0.14
CA ASP A 192 7.29 10.64 0.16
C ASP A 192 7.38 9.94 1.53
N ALA A 193 8.46 9.19 1.79
CA ALA A 193 8.70 8.56 3.08
C ALA A 193 8.80 9.58 4.24
N LEU A 194 9.42 10.75 3.99
CA LEU A 194 9.48 11.84 4.97
C LEU A 194 8.07 12.40 5.27
N GLU A 195 7.29 12.68 4.25
CA GLU A 195 5.95 13.23 4.39
C GLU A 195 4.98 12.26 5.07
N GLU A 196 5.07 10.96 4.76
CA GLU A 196 4.32 9.91 5.45
C GLU A 196 4.68 9.83 6.94
N ALA A 197 5.96 10.00 7.27
CA ALA A 197 6.40 10.04 8.65
C ALA A 197 5.87 11.27 9.40
N LEU A 198 5.80 12.44 8.75
CA LEU A 198 5.19 13.63 9.32
C LEU A 198 3.71 13.39 9.68
N VAL A 199 2.94 12.82 8.75
CA VAL A 199 1.53 12.48 8.99
C VAL A 199 1.40 11.45 10.11
N GLY A 200 2.22 10.38 10.06
CA GLY A 200 2.19 9.31 11.04
C GLY A 200 2.49 9.75 12.47
N LEU A 201 3.47 10.63 12.66
CA LEU A 201 3.81 11.20 13.95
C LEU A 201 2.80 12.25 14.40
N ALA A 202 2.24 13.04 13.46
CA ALA A 202 1.18 14.01 13.78
C ALA A 202 -0.07 13.30 14.33
N LYS A 203 -0.50 12.18 13.71
CA LYS A 203 -1.61 11.33 14.21
C LYS A 203 -1.36 10.86 15.65
N ARG A 204 -0.11 10.63 16.02
CA ARG A 204 0.31 10.17 17.35
C ARG A 204 0.63 11.34 18.30
N HIS A 205 0.37 12.59 17.90
CA HIS A 205 0.69 13.81 18.63
C HIS A 205 2.14 13.86 19.11
N ASP A 206 3.08 13.37 18.31
CA ASP A 206 4.51 13.37 18.64
C ASP A 206 5.16 14.68 18.22
N THR A 207 5.53 15.50 19.22
CA THR A 207 6.07 16.85 18.98
C THR A 207 7.48 16.87 18.40
N ARG A 208 8.14 15.71 18.26
CA ARG A 208 9.46 15.60 17.60
C ARG A 208 9.40 15.98 16.12
N ILE A 209 8.21 15.96 15.49
CA ILE A 209 8.02 16.42 14.10
C ILE A 209 8.23 17.93 13.94
N LEU A 210 8.08 18.74 14.99
CA LEU A 210 7.93 20.19 14.85
C LEU A 210 9.08 20.87 14.08
N PRO A 211 10.36 20.55 14.28
CA PRO A 211 11.43 21.18 13.53
C PRO A 211 11.33 20.89 12.03
N GLN A 212 11.09 19.64 11.66
CA GLN A 212 10.99 19.24 10.24
C GLN A 212 9.70 19.75 9.61
N LEU A 213 8.56 19.62 10.32
CA LEU A 213 7.27 20.12 9.83
C LEU A 213 7.31 21.62 9.53
N ILE A 214 7.92 22.42 10.44
CA ILE A 214 8.08 23.86 10.23
C ILE A 214 9.00 24.12 9.03
N HIS A 215 10.07 23.36 8.86
CA HIS A 215 10.96 23.47 7.70
C HIS A 215 10.21 23.25 6.39
N GLU A 216 9.40 22.18 6.29
CA GLU A 216 8.63 21.87 5.09
C GLU A 216 7.54 22.91 4.80
N LEU A 217 6.89 23.43 5.83
CA LEU A 217 5.88 24.49 5.70
C LEU A 217 6.45 25.83 5.20
N GLU A 218 7.75 26.06 5.33
CA GLU A 218 8.44 27.26 4.86
C GLU A 218 9.01 27.11 3.43
N GLN A 219 8.86 25.94 2.81
CA GLN A 219 9.29 25.73 1.43
C GLN A 219 8.40 26.50 0.44
N PRO A 220 8.92 26.86 -0.74
CA PRO A 220 8.13 27.56 -1.76
C PRO A 220 6.95 26.77 -2.30
N SER A 221 7.02 25.45 -2.28
CA SER A 221 5.95 24.51 -2.64
C SER A 221 5.70 23.57 -1.47
N ILE A 222 4.46 23.47 -1.04
CA ILE A 222 4.05 22.67 0.11
C ILE A 222 3.10 21.58 -0.40
N SER A 223 3.37 20.35 -0.02
CA SER A 223 2.47 19.22 -0.37
C SER A 223 1.22 19.21 0.51
N SER A 224 0.19 18.53 0.03
CA SER A 224 -1.04 18.31 0.83
C SER A 224 -0.79 17.50 2.09
N ARG A 225 0.20 16.61 2.12
CA ARG A 225 0.56 15.80 3.29
C ARG A 225 1.21 16.63 4.40
N VAL A 226 2.07 17.57 4.03
CA VAL A 226 2.65 18.52 5.00
C VAL A 226 1.57 19.37 5.66
N VAL A 227 0.58 19.82 4.87
CA VAL A 227 -0.60 20.54 5.39
C VAL A 227 -1.44 19.63 6.29
N GLU A 228 -1.68 18.37 5.89
CA GLU A 228 -2.40 17.38 6.69
C GLU A 228 -1.72 17.13 8.04
N ALA A 229 -0.40 16.99 8.07
CA ALA A 229 0.36 16.84 9.31
C ALA A 229 0.21 18.06 10.23
N ALA A 230 0.25 19.28 9.66
CA ALA A 230 0.05 20.51 10.41
C ALA A 230 -1.37 20.61 10.99
N HIS A 231 -2.41 20.32 10.21
CA HIS A 231 -3.79 20.26 10.66
C HIS A 231 -3.95 19.27 11.81
N THR A 232 -3.43 18.06 11.62
CA THR A 232 -3.56 16.96 12.59
C THR A 232 -2.93 17.32 13.93
N ILE A 233 -1.69 17.82 13.95
CA ILE A 233 -1.02 18.15 15.23
C ILE A 233 -1.59 19.39 15.90
N LEU A 234 -2.17 20.31 15.13
CA LEU A 234 -2.88 21.48 15.65
C LEU A 234 -4.30 21.15 16.12
N GLY A 235 -4.84 19.98 15.73
CA GLY A 235 -6.21 19.58 16.05
C GLY A 235 -7.24 20.43 15.32
N PHE A 236 -6.96 20.81 14.07
CA PHE A 236 -7.89 21.54 13.22
C PHE A 236 -8.85 20.60 12.51
N ASP A 237 -10.11 21.03 12.35
CA ASP A 237 -11.07 20.36 11.48
C ASP A 237 -10.72 20.58 10.01
N LYS A 238 -11.03 19.58 9.16
CA LYS A 238 -10.72 19.59 7.72
C LYS A 238 -11.36 20.75 6.93
N ASP A 239 -12.35 21.43 7.52
CA ASP A 239 -13.12 22.52 6.88
C ASP A 239 -12.60 23.92 7.22
N GLN A 240 -11.40 24.04 7.80
CA GLN A 240 -10.83 25.35 8.09
C GLN A 240 -10.20 25.98 6.86
N GLU A 241 -10.24 27.33 6.80
CA GLU A 241 -9.67 28.13 5.71
C GLU A 241 -8.24 27.70 5.36
N GLU A 242 -7.93 27.67 4.06
CA GLU A 242 -6.57 27.41 3.56
C GLU A 242 -5.62 28.51 4.03
N TRP A 243 -4.76 28.16 4.99
CA TRP A 243 -3.69 29.02 5.44
C TRP A 243 -2.44 28.83 4.59
N SER A 244 -1.62 29.85 4.52
CA SER A 244 -0.29 29.70 3.94
C SER A 244 0.60 28.86 4.87
N GLY A 245 1.64 28.22 4.30
CA GLY A 245 2.61 27.48 5.11
C GLY A 245 3.24 28.34 6.22
N GLN A 246 3.46 29.63 5.94
CA GLN A 246 3.98 30.58 6.94
C GLN A 246 3.02 30.80 8.11
N ASP A 247 1.71 30.78 7.85
CA ASP A 247 0.71 30.91 8.93
C ASP A 247 0.70 29.68 9.82
N TYR A 248 0.77 28.47 9.24
CA TYR A 248 0.91 27.22 9.99
C TYR A 248 2.21 27.20 10.80
N ALA A 249 3.34 27.53 10.18
CA ALA A 249 4.64 27.56 10.84
C ALA A 249 4.67 28.54 12.04
N ARG A 250 4.07 29.74 11.86
CA ARG A 250 3.92 30.70 12.94
C ARG A 250 3.10 30.16 14.10
N LEU A 251 1.93 29.58 13.82
CA LEU A 251 1.04 29.05 14.84
C LEU A 251 1.66 27.85 15.58
N LEU A 252 2.37 26.97 14.88
CA LEU A 252 3.11 25.88 15.52
C LEU A 252 4.15 26.41 16.50
N ARG A 253 4.93 27.44 16.10
CA ARG A 253 5.91 28.06 16.99
C ARG A 253 5.25 28.69 18.23
N GLU A 254 4.15 29.39 18.04
CA GLU A 254 3.41 30.01 19.14
C GLU A 254 2.85 28.99 20.13
N ARG A 255 2.18 27.94 19.61
CA ARG A 255 1.51 26.93 20.42
C ARG A 255 2.48 26.04 21.19
N PHE A 256 3.64 25.75 20.64
CA PHE A 256 4.63 24.86 21.23
C PHE A 256 5.89 25.57 21.75
N SER A 257 5.86 26.92 21.85
CA SER A 257 7.01 27.75 22.28
C SER A 257 7.53 27.47 23.70
N GLY A 258 6.77 26.76 24.54
CA GLY A 258 7.17 26.36 25.90
C GLY A 258 7.65 24.91 26.05
N MET A 259 7.61 24.12 24.97
CA MET A 259 8.06 22.73 24.98
C MET A 259 9.54 22.67 24.61
N ALA A 260 10.40 22.39 25.58
CA ALA A 260 11.79 22.04 25.28
C ALA A 260 11.82 20.79 24.35
N PRO A 261 12.70 20.75 23.32
CA PRO A 261 12.83 19.58 22.49
C PRO A 261 13.11 18.36 23.37
N GLN A 262 12.27 17.35 23.30
CA GLN A 262 12.53 16.07 23.95
C GLN A 262 13.84 15.55 23.35
N ARG A 263 14.88 15.48 24.18
CA ARG A 263 16.18 14.92 23.73
C ARG A 263 15.98 13.44 23.43
N PRO A 264 16.67 12.93 22.40
CA PRO A 264 16.64 11.52 22.03
C PRO A 264 17.07 10.61 23.17
#